data_e3f1f2b37111eb82bf69941041b39ada
#
_entry.id   e3f1f2b37111eb82bf69941041b39ada
#
_cell.length_a   1.000
_cell.length_b   1.000
_cell.length_c   1.000
_cell.angle_alpha   90.00
_cell.angle_beta   90.00
_cell.angle_gamma   90.00
#
_symmetry.space_group_name_H-M   'P 1'
#
loop_
_entity.id
_entity.type
_entity.pdbx_description
1 polymer ?
#
loop_
_entity_poly.entity_id
_entity_poly.type
_entity_poly.pdbx_seq_one_letter_code
_entity_poly.pdbx_strand_id
1 'polypeptide(L)'
;MYACQCHEMFLPDNKTRHGFFLGDGAGVGKGRQLAGLIKGNCAQGRFKAVWLSASADLALDAHRDLTDIGAEILPQYRLTDQSYDPIEFQMGVMFVTYSALVTHSSTSGASRLQQLIDWCGGKDFEGCLLFDECHRAKNLVPKGVRNRQSVVWQSLSYNKRYRWRAWCTALRQALRSPTTWLT
;
A
#
# COMPACT_ATOMS: atom_id res chain seq x y z
N MET A 1 9.11 14.87 -10.12
CA MET A 1 9.11 13.46 -9.72
C MET A 1 8.01 12.73 -10.49
N TYR A 2 8.40 11.82 -11.38
CA TYR A 2 7.49 11.13 -12.32
C TYR A 2 6.36 10.38 -11.63
N ALA A 3 6.65 9.65 -10.54
CA ALA A 3 5.66 8.92 -9.78
C ALA A 3 4.55 9.81 -9.18
N CYS A 4 4.90 11.03 -8.72
CA CYS A 4 3.92 11.99 -8.23
C CYS A 4 3.02 12.50 -9.37
N GLN A 5 3.61 12.81 -10.53
CA GLN A 5 2.85 13.23 -11.71
C GLN A 5 1.89 12.14 -12.19
N CYS A 6 2.35 10.87 -12.24
CA CYS A 6 1.48 9.76 -12.57
C CYS A 6 0.32 9.61 -11.58
N HIS A 7 0.59 9.83 -10.29
CA HIS A 7 -0.44 9.73 -9.26
C HIS A 7 -1.49 10.86 -9.35
N GLU A 8 -1.18 11.97 -10.00
CA GLU A 8 -2.13 13.06 -10.27
C GLU A 8 -3.05 12.77 -11.46
N MET A 9 -2.62 11.90 -12.37
CA MET A 9 -3.39 11.53 -13.56
C MET A 9 -4.49 10.52 -13.21
N PHE A 10 -5.58 10.58 -13.96
CA PHE A 10 -6.67 9.61 -13.84
C PHE A 10 -6.69 8.66 -15.03
N LEU A 11 -7.09 7.41 -14.78
CA LEU A 11 -7.41 6.44 -15.83
C LEU A 11 -8.65 6.91 -16.61
N PRO A 12 -8.93 6.32 -17.79
CA PRO A 12 -10.07 6.72 -18.63
C PRO A 12 -11.44 6.65 -17.94
N ASP A 13 -11.54 5.96 -16.82
CA ASP A 13 -12.74 5.93 -15.96
C ASP A 13 -12.96 7.24 -15.18
N ASN A 14 -12.01 8.17 -15.22
CA ASN A 14 -11.97 9.43 -14.47
C ASN A 14 -12.18 9.30 -12.96
N LYS A 15 -12.03 8.10 -12.42
CA LYS A 15 -12.26 7.78 -10.99
C LYS A 15 -11.04 7.18 -10.32
N THR A 16 -10.14 6.56 -11.07
CA THR A 16 -9.00 5.84 -10.56
C THR A 16 -7.72 6.53 -10.98
N ARG A 17 -6.83 6.80 -10.02
CA ARG A 17 -5.51 7.40 -10.30
C ARG A 17 -4.57 6.39 -10.93
N HIS A 18 -3.65 6.89 -11.76
CA HIS A 18 -2.58 6.07 -12.30
C HIS A 18 -1.66 5.56 -11.20
N GLY A 19 -1.23 4.30 -11.34
CA GLY A 19 -0.17 3.72 -10.57
C GLY A 19 1.20 3.95 -11.19
N PHE A 20 2.25 3.79 -10.40
CA PHE A 20 3.63 3.82 -10.85
C PHE A 20 4.42 2.64 -10.29
N PHE A 21 5.23 2.01 -11.13
CA PHE A 21 6.11 0.91 -10.73
C PHE A 21 7.56 1.40 -10.66
N LEU A 22 8.14 1.34 -9.46
CA LEU A 22 9.55 1.62 -9.22
C LEU A 22 10.35 0.33 -9.44
N GLY A 23 10.95 0.19 -10.63
CA GLY A 23 11.73 -0.99 -11.05
C GLY A 23 13.22 -0.91 -10.73
N ASP A 24 13.65 0.08 -9.96
CA ASP A 24 15.05 0.32 -9.65
C ASP A 24 15.69 -0.83 -8.85
N GLY A 25 16.98 -1.03 -9.04
CA GLY A 25 17.77 -2.03 -8.32
C GLY A 25 17.85 -1.78 -6.81
N ALA A 26 18.49 -2.67 -6.08
CA ALA A 26 18.74 -2.48 -4.65
C ALA A 26 19.68 -1.29 -4.39
N GLY A 27 19.52 -0.61 -3.27
CA GLY A 27 20.43 0.45 -2.81
C GLY A 27 20.28 1.83 -3.46
N VAL A 28 19.37 2.01 -4.42
CA VAL A 28 19.16 3.31 -5.11
C VAL A 28 18.23 4.28 -4.38
N GLY A 29 17.89 4.01 -3.13
CA GLY A 29 17.06 4.91 -2.31
C GLY A 29 15.57 4.82 -2.63
N LYS A 30 15.05 3.63 -2.97
CA LYS A 30 13.61 3.43 -3.21
C LYS A 30 12.73 3.89 -2.05
N GLY A 31 13.15 3.63 -0.79
CA GLY A 31 12.41 4.08 0.39
C GLY A 31 12.22 5.60 0.41
N ARG A 32 13.27 6.38 0.10
CA ARG A 32 13.15 7.85 -0.03
C ARG A 32 12.24 8.29 -1.17
N GLN A 33 12.19 7.52 -2.27
CA GLN A 33 11.24 7.80 -3.36
C GLN A 33 9.80 7.57 -2.90
N LEU A 34 9.53 6.48 -2.16
CA LEU A 34 8.24 6.20 -1.57
C LEU A 34 7.84 7.27 -0.54
N ALA A 35 8.77 7.66 0.33
CA ALA A 35 8.57 8.75 1.28
C ALA A 35 8.27 10.08 0.55
N GLY A 36 8.98 10.37 -0.54
CA GLY A 36 8.74 11.53 -1.40
C GLY A 36 7.34 11.55 -2.01
N LEU A 37 6.79 10.39 -2.34
CA LEU A 37 5.42 10.25 -2.83
C LEU A 37 4.40 10.61 -1.74
N ILE A 38 4.64 10.18 -0.50
CA ILE A 38 3.82 10.55 0.65
C ILE A 38 3.84 12.06 0.86
N LYS A 39 5.03 12.67 0.87
CA LYS A 39 5.19 14.12 1.03
C LYS A 39 4.46 14.90 -0.06
N GLY A 40 4.56 14.45 -1.32
CA GLY A 40 3.84 15.05 -2.43
C GLY A 40 2.32 14.95 -2.30
N ASN A 41 1.81 13.82 -1.79
CA ASN A 41 0.38 13.66 -1.50
C ASN A 41 -0.09 14.57 -0.36
N CYS A 42 0.72 14.71 0.71
CA CYS A 42 0.45 15.67 1.79
C CYS A 42 0.32 17.10 1.28
N ALA A 43 1.21 17.53 0.41
CA ALA A 43 1.16 18.87 -0.18
C ALA A 43 -0.13 19.15 -0.97
N GLN A 44 -0.85 18.08 -1.35
CA GLN A 44 -2.13 18.14 -2.05
C GLN A 44 -3.34 17.82 -1.16
N GLY A 45 -3.15 17.85 0.16
CA GLY A 45 -4.22 17.61 1.13
C GLY A 45 -4.58 16.14 1.34
N ARG A 46 -3.81 15.20 0.81
CA ARG A 46 -4.04 13.75 0.98
C ARG A 46 -3.15 13.21 2.10
N PHE A 47 -3.67 13.19 3.31
CA PHE A 47 -2.93 12.94 4.55
C PHE A 47 -2.93 11.48 5.01
N LYS A 48 -3.51 10.55 4.28
CA LYS A 48 -3.47 9.11 4.58
C LYS A 48 -2.57 8.38 3.61
N ALA A 49 -1.63 7.61 4.14
CA ALA A 49 -0.78 6.73 3.34
C ALA A 49 -0.71 5.35 3.98
N VAL A 50 -0.68 4.31 3.15
CA VAL A 50 -0.45 2.94 3.60
C VAL A 50 0.86 2.45 3.00
N TRP A 51 1.81 2.06 3.87
CA TRP A 51 3.09 1.48 3.46
C TRP A 51 3.09 0.00 3.76
N LEU A 52 2.96 -0.81 2.71
CA LEU A 52 3.00 -2.26 2.82
C LEU A 52 4.42 -2.76 2.56
N SER A 53 4.94 -3.60 3.46
CA SER A 53 6.27 -4.18 3.31
C SER A 53 6.32 -5.66 3.73
N ALA A 54 7.47 -6.28 3.53
CA ALA A 54 7.67 -7.71 3.77
C ALA A 54 7.90 -8.05 5.24
N SER A 55 8.54 -7.15 6.01
CA SER A 55 8.95 -7.36 7.40
C SER A 55 8.63 -6.14 8.27
N ALA A 56 8.36 -6.38 9.55
CA ALA A 56 8.11 -5.33 10.52
C ALA A 56 9.35 -4.46 10.80
N ASP A 57 10.55 -5.02 10.66
CA ASP A 57 11.82 -4.31 10.89
C ASP A 57 12.02 -3.15 9.91
N LEU A 58 11.47 -3.28 8.69
CA LEU A 58 11.51 -2.23 7.67
C LEU A 58 10.69 -0.98 8.04
N ALA A 59 9.90 -1.04 9.11
CA ALA A 59 9.21 0.14 9.63
C ALA A 59 10.19 1.21 10.14
N LEU A 60 11.33 0.81 10.70
CA LEU A 60 12.37 1.74 11.15
C LEU A 60 13.07 2.41 9.95
N ASP A 61 13.32 1.65 8.89
CA ASP A 61 13.87 2.20 7.64
C ASP A 61 12.88 3.17 6.99
N ALA A 62 11.60 2.82 6.93
CA ALA A 62 10.55 3.71 6.42
C ALA A 62 10.45 5.00 7.25
N HIS A 63 10.57 4.90 8.58
CA HIS A 63 10.60 6.06 9.47
C HIS A 63 11.79 6.97 9.17
N ARG A 64 12.99 6.40 9.07
CA ARG A 64 14.21 7.14 8.71
C ARG A 64 14.06 7.83 7.36
N ASP A 65 13.57 7.11 6.34
CA ASP A 65 13.40 7.66 4.99
C ASP A 65 12.40 8.83 4.95
N LEU A 66 11.34 8.78 5.77
CA LEU A 66 10.38 9.88 5.92
C LEU A 66 11.02 11.08 6.63
N THR A 67 11.81 10.86 7.68
CA THR A 67 12.53 11.89 8.43
C THR A 67 13.58 12.58 7.54
N ASP A 68 14.37 11.80 6.81
CA ASP A 68 15.43 12.30 5.91
C ASP A 68 14.92 13.30 4.86
N ILE A 69 13.66 13.20 4.46
CA ILE A 69 13.07 14.13 3.48
C ILE A 69 12.17 15.19 4.12
N GLY A 70 12.10 15.24 5.45
CA GLY A 70 11.23 16.17 6.19
C GLY A 70 9.73 15.88 5.95
N ALA A 71 9.35 14.62 5.91
CA ALA A 71 7.94 14.16 5.84
C ALA A 71 7.42 13.64 7.19
N GLU A 72 8.15 13.87 8.27
CA GLU A 72 7.80 13.53 9.64
C GLU A 72 6.59 14.26 10.21
N ILE A 73 6.09 15.26 9.47
CA ILE A 73 4.85 15.98 9.84
C ILE A 73 3.63 15.04 9.92
N LEU A 74 3.68 13.89 9.24
CA LEU A 74 2.66 12.87 9.35
C LEU A 74 3.02 11.86 10.44
N PRO A 75 2.14 11.64 11.42
CA PRO A 75 2.31 10.58 12.40
C PRO A 75 2.46 9.22 11.72
N GLN A 76 3.31 8.38 12.27
CA GLN A 76 3.55 7.04 11.75
C GLN A 76 3.01 6.01 12.74
N TYR A 77 2.25 5.06 12.22
CA TYR A 77 1.61 4.01 12.99
C TYR A 77 1.94 2.64 12.40
N ARG A 78 1.99 1.63 13.22
CA ARG A 78 2.00 0.23 12.79
C ARG A 78 0.62 -0.37 13.01
N LEU A 79 0.09 -1.05 12.01
CA LEU A 79 -1.22 -1.69 12.13
C LEU A 79 -1.25 -2.78 13.21
N THR A 80 -0.11 -3.45 13.43
CA THR A 80 0.04 -4.50 14.47
C THR A 80 -0.06 -3.96 15.88
N ASP A 81 0.26 -2.69 16.10
CA ASP A 81 0.27 -2.04 17.41
C ASP A 81 -1.12 -1.46 17.76
N GLN A 82 -2.04 -1.44 16.79
CA GLN A 82 -3.42 -1.02 17.02
C GLN A 82 -4.24 -2.17 17.63
N SER A 83 -5.23 -1.83 18.47
CA SER A 83 -6.29 -2.78 18.81
C SER A 83 -7.07 -3.19 17.55
N TYR A 84 -7.98 -4.16 17.66
CA TYR A 84 -8.87 -4.50 16.53
C TYR A 84 -10.10 -3.60 16.42
N ASP A 85 -10.17 -2.58 17.27
CA ASP A 85 -11.23 -1.58 17.25
C ASP A 85 -11.08 -0.62 16.05
N PRO A 86 -12.10 0.17 15.72
CA PRO A 86 -11.98 1.21 14.71
C PRO A 86 -10.83 2.18 14.99
N ILE A 87 -10.05 2.51 13.97
CA ILE A 87 -8.94 3.44 14.08
C ILE A 87 -9.47 4.87 14.07
N GLU A 88 -9.23 5.62 15.14
CA GLU A 88 -9.83 6.95 15.35
C GLU A 88 -9.06 8.08 14.67
N PHE A 89 -7.74 7.98 14.51
CA PHE A 89 -6.95 9.05 13.88
C PHE A 89 -7.23 9.14 12.38
N GLN A 90 -7.31 10.39 11.87
CA GLN A 90 -7.75 10.67 10.51
C GLN A 90 -6.60 10.91 9.52
N MET A 91 -5.37 10.96 10.00
CA MET A 91 -4.19 11.23 9.17
C MET A 91 -2.98 10.42 9.65
N GLY A 92 -2.06 10.15 8.75
CA GLY A 92 -0.81 9.48 9.06
C GLY A 92 -0.38 8.46 8.02
N VAL A 93 0.79 7.87 8.30
CA VAL A 93 1.34 6.76 7.54
C VAL A 93 1.12 5.47 8.32
N MET A 94 0.29 4.59 7.78
CA MET A 94 0.05 3.27 8.36
C MET A 94 1.01 2.26 7.76
N PHE A 95 1.99 1.83 8.53
CA PHE A 95 2.90 0.75 8.14
C PHE A 95 2.25 -0.61 8.40
N VAL A 96 2.29 -1.48 7.38
CA VAL A 96 1.61 -2.78 7.41
C VAL A 96 2.50 -3.83 6.77
N THR A 97 2.62 -5.00 7.40
CA THR A 97 3.24 -6.14 6.72
C THR A 97 2.20 -6.94 5.93
N TYR A 98 2.63 -7.57 4.83
CA TYR A 98 1.74 -8.46 4.06
C TYR A 98 1.14 -9.59 4.90
N SER A 99 1.89 -10.08 5.89
CA SER A 99 1.41 -11.12 6.82
C SER A 99 0.35 -10.59 7.79
N ALA A 100 0.47 -9.35 8.25
CA ALA A 100 -0.49 -8.75 9.17
C ALA A 100 -1.88 -8.61 8.54
N LEU A 101 -1.97 -8.32 7.25
CA LEU A 101 -3.25 -8.14 6.56
C LEU A 101 -4.17 -9.36 6.60
N VAL A 102 -3.61 -10.57 6.74
CA VAL A 102 -4.39 -11.83 6.78
C VAL A 102 -4.74 -12.27 8.19
N THR A 103 -4.37 -11.50 9.20
CA THR A 103 -4.67 -11.83 10.58
C THR A 103 -6.08 -11.39 10.97
N HIS A 104 -6.64 -12.14 11.90
CA HIS A 104 -7.95 -11.88 12.48
C HIS A 104 -7.82 -11.90 14.00
N SER A 105 -8.69 -11.16 14.66
CA SER A 105 -8.83 -11.23 16.12
C SER A 105 -9.32 -12.63 16.51
N SER A 106 -8.66 -13.26 17.47
CA SER A 106 -9.10 -14.53 18.04
C SER A 106 -10.39 -14.40 18.83
N THR A 107 -10.68 -13.22 19.34
CA THR A 107 -11.85 -12.98 20.20
C THR A 107 -13.06 -12.52 19.40
N SER A 108 -12.88 -11.52 18.50
CA SER A 108 -14.00 -10.91 17.76
C SER A 108 -14.10 -11.39 16.31
N GLY A 109 -13.10 -12.11 15.80
CA GLY A 109 -13.03 -12.48 14.38
C GLY A 109 -12.75 -11.28 13.44
N ALA A 110 -12.55 -10.08 13.97
CA ALA A 110 -12.31 -8.87 13.18
C ALA A 110 -11.05 -9.01 12.32
N SER A 111 -11.14 -8.59 11.06
CA SER A 111 -10.07 -8.66 10.08
C SER A 111 -9.22 -7.40 10.08
N ARG A 112 -7.88 -7.53 10.12
CA ARG A 112 -6.95 -6.41 9.94
C ARG A 112 -7.10 -5.73 8.59
N LEU A 113 -7.38 -6.51 7.55
CA LEU A 113 -7.64 -5.95 6.23
C LEU A 113 -8.89 -5.05 6.22
N GLN A 114 -9.98 -5.50 6.85
CA GLN A 114 -11.19 -4.70 6.91
C GLN A 114 -10.98 -3.43 7.74
N GLN A 115 -10.31 -3.53 8.88
CA GLN A 115 -9.95 -2.39 9.72
C GLN A 115 -9.15 -1.33 8.92
N LEU A 116 -8.16 -1.78 8.12
CA LEU A 116 -7.38 -0.89 7.27
C LEU A 116 -8.22 -0.22 6.18
N ILE A 117 -9.14 -0.98 5.55
CA ILE A 117 -10.07 -0.46 4.53
C ILE A 117 -10.97 0.61 5.13
N ASP A 118 -11.51 0.36 6.32
CA ASP A 118 -12.41 1.28 7.02
C ASP A 118 -11.65 2.56 7.41
N TRP A 119 -10.42 2.44 7.91
CA TRP A 119 -9.57 3.60 8.20
C TRP A 119 -9.28 4.42 6.95
N CYS A 120 -9.04 3.78 5.81
CA CYS A 120 -8.83 4.48 4.54
C CYS A 120 -10.08 5.24 4.06
N GLY A 121 -11.28 4.89 4.52
CA GLY A 121 -12.54 5.45 4.02
C GLY A 121 -13.11 4.66 2.82
N GLY A 122 -12.67 3.43 2.64
CA GLY A 122 -13.20 2.51 1.63
C GLY A 122 -13.02 3.00 0.20
N LYS A 123 -14.13 3.14 -0.53
CA LYS A 123 -14.13 3.53 -1.96
C LYS A 123 -13.70 4.98 -2.22
N ASP A 124 -13.78 5.83 -1.22
CA ASP A 124 -13.50 7.26 -1.33
C ASP A 124 -12.07 7.60 -0.88
N PHE A 125 -11.20 6.60 -0.78
CA PHE A 125 -9.80 6.77 -0.41
C PHE A 125 -9.03 7.61 -1.42
N GLU A 126 -8.51 8.75 -0.98
CA GLU A 126 -7.73 9.69 -1.79
C GLU A 126 -6.22 9.69 -1.46
N GLY A 127 -5.78 8.89 -0.51
CA GLY A 127 -4.38 8.77 -0.12
C GLY A 127 -3.54 7.93 -1.09
N CYS A 128 -2.34 7.54 -0.66
CA CYS A 128 -1.46 6.69 -1.43
C CYS A 128 -1.24 5.31 -0.79
N LEU A 129 -1.15 4.31 -1.64
CA LEU A 129 -0.81 2.94 -1.28
C LEU A 129 0.57 2.61 -1.85
N LEU A 130 1.50 2.28 -0.97
CA LEU A 130 2.87 1.95 -1.31
C LEU A 130 3.10 0.46 -1.07
N PHE A 131 3.58 -0.23 -2.09
CA PHE A 131 3.88 -1.65 -2.03
C PHE A 131 5.39 -1.85 -2.13
N ASP A 132 6.06 -1.84 -1.00
CA ASP A 132 7.48 -2.14 -0.92
C ASP A 132 7.70 -3.65 -0.97
N GLU A 133 8.79 -4.09 -1.62
CA GLU A 133 9.08 -5.52 -1.83
C GLU A 133 7.89 -6.30 -2.41
N CYS A 134 7.16 -5.70 -3.34
CA CYS A 134 5.90 -6.23 -3.90
C CYS A 134 6.04 -7.64 -4.51
N HIS A 135 7.26 -8.08 -4.84
CA HIS A 135 7.54 -9.44 -5.30
C HIS A 135 7.17 -10.51 -4.25
N ARG A 136 7.16 -10.15 -2.97
CA ARG A 136 6.69 -11.02 -1.87
C ARG A 136 5.19 -11.29 -1.94
N ALA A 137 4.45 -10.41 -2.58
CA ALA A 137 3.00 -10.53 -2.77
C ALA A 137 2.60 -11.38 -4.01
N LYS A 138 3.56 -11.84 -4.83
CA LYS A 138 3.30 -12.49 -6.13
C LYS A 138 2.66 -13.88 -6.09
N ASN A 139 2.56 -14.53 -4.94
CA ASN A 139 1.92 -15.85 -4.79
C ASN A 139 0.39 -15.77 -4.87
N LEU A 140 -0.10 -15.10 -5.89
CA LEU A 140 -1.51 -14.76 -6.12
C LEU A 140 -2.33 -15.89 -6.74
N VAL A 141 -1.68 -16.91 -7.27
CA VAL A 141 -2.36 -18.06 -7.85
C VAL A 141 -2.02 -19.28 -7.00
N PRO A 142 -3.00 -19.86 -6.28
CA PRO A 142 -2.76 -21.07 -5.51
C PRO A 142 -2.43 -22.22 -6.45
N LYS A 143 -1.19 -22.64 -6.55
CA LYS A 143 -0.86 -23.98 -7.00
C LYS A 143 -1.07 -24.91 -5.79
N GLY A 144 -2.29 -25.37 -5.57
CA GLY A 144 -2.59 -26.50 -4.69
C GLY A 144 -2.43 -26.34 -3.18
N VAL A 145 -1.88 -25.24 -2.66
CA VAL A 145 -1.74 -24.99 -1.21
C VAL A 145 -2.25 -23.58 -0.89
N ARG A 146 -3.16 -23.49 0.06
CA ARG A 146 -3.67 -22.21 0.59
C ARG A 146 -2.54 -21.43 1.27
N ASN A 147 -1.84 -20.62 0.51
CA ASN A 147 -0.92 -19.64 1.08
C ASN A 147 -1.75 -18.43 1.57
N ARG A 148 -1.64 -18.09 2.86
CA ARG A 148 -2.38 -16.99 3.47
C ARG A 148 -2.17 -15.65 2.74
N GLN A 149 -1.01 -15.43 2.14
CA GLN A 149 -0.71 -14.21 1.37
C GLN A 149 -1.52 -14.10 0.06
N SER A 150 -1.93 -15.23 -0.55
CA SER A 150 -2.77 -15.20 -1.75
C SER A 150 -4.19 -14.69 -1.46
N VAL A 151 -4.67 -14.89 -0.25
CA VAL A 151 -6.00 -14.44 0.20
C VAL A 151 -6.08 -12.91 0.27
N VAL A 152 -5.00 -12.24 0.71
CA VAL A 152 -4.95 -10.77 0.78
C VAL A 152 -5.14 -10.14 -0.59
N TRP A 153 -4.42 -10.66 -1.58
CA TRP A 153 -4.53 -10.13 -2.94
C TRP A 153 -5.87 -10.45 -3.58
N GLN A 154 -6.41 -11.63 -3.31
CA GLN A 154 -7.76 -11.97 -3.74
C GLN A 154 -8.78 -11.03 -3.10
N SER A 155 -8.66 -10.73 -1.82
CA SER A 155 -9.56 -9.82 -1.11
C SER A 155 -9.43 -8.38 -1.62
N LEU A 156 -8.20 -7.89 -1.81
CA LEU A 156 -7.94 -6.56 -2.37
C LEU A 156 -8.38 -6.46 -3.84
N SER A 157 -8.20 -7.52 -4.64
CA SER A 157 -8.54 -7.53 -6.07
C SER A 157 -9.98 -7.94 -6.36
N TYR A 158 -10.61 -8.75 -5.50
CA TYR A 158 -11.96 -9.27 -5.69
C TYR A 158 -13.04 -8.28 -5.25
N ASN A 159 -12.67 -7.33 -4.40
CA ASN A 159 -13.63 -6.35 -3.93
C ASN A 159 -13.93 -5.31 -5.02
N LYS A 160 -14.91 -5.64 -5.86
CA LYS A 160 -15.40 -4.81 -7.00
C LYS A 160 -15.83 -3.38 -6.57
N ARG A 161 -15.95 -3.15 -5.29
CA ARG A 161 -16.49 -1.93 -4.69
C ARG A 161 -15.43 -0.85 -4.45
N TYR A 162 -14.13 -1.19 -4.46
CA TYR A 162 -13.07 -0.25 -4.09
C TYR A 162 -12.19 0.16 -5.27
N ARG A 163 -11.80 1.44 -5.31
CA ARG A 163 -10.88 2.05 -6.30
C ARG A 163 -9.50 1.35 -6.38
N TRP A 164 -9.19 0.50 -5.41
CA TRP A 164 -7.94 -0.29 -5.30
C TRP A 164 -7.75 -1.32 -6.42
N ARG A 165 -8.79 -1.61 -7.18
CA ARG A 165 -8.76 -2.62 -8.26
C ARG A 165 -7.75 -2.31 -9.36
N ALA A 166 -7.63 -1.07 -9.78
CA ALA A 166 -6.72 -0.69 -10.85
C ALA A 166 -5.26 -0.85 -10.41
N TRP A 167 -4.94 -0.52 -9.15
CA TRP A 167 -3.62 -0.72 -8.56
C TRP A 167 -3.24 -2.19 -8.43
N CYS A 168 -4.13 -3.02 -7.95
CA CYS A 168 -3.93 -4.47 -7.86
C CYS A 168 -3.84 -5.10 -9.25
N THR A 169 -4.55 -4.58 -10.25
CA THR A 169 -4.50 -5.09 -11.63
C THR A 169 -3.19 -4.67 -12.31
N ALA A 170 -2.76 -3.43 -12.17
CA ALA A 170 -1.49 -2.95 -12.71
C ALA A 170 -0.30 -3.71 -12.09
N LEU A 171 -0.29 -3.90 -10.78
CA LEU A 171 0.74 -4.69 -10.10
C LEU A 171 0.70 -6.17 -10.53
N ARG A 172 -0.49 -6.76 -10.69
CA ARG A 172 -0.65 -8.13 -11.22
C ARG A 172 -0.08 -8.27 -12.62
N GLN A 173 -0.28 -7.27 -13.47
CA GLN A 173 0.21 -7.25 -14.84
C GLN A 173 1.74 -7.08 -14.87
N ALA A 174 2.29 -6.15 -14.07
CA ALA A 174 3.73 -5.96 -13.90
C ALA A 174 4.46 -7.24 -13.44
N LEU A 175 3.87 -7.97 -12.49
CA LEU A 175 4.44 -9.21 -11.97
C LEU A 175 4.34 -10.40 -12.93
N ARG A 176 3.41 -10.36 -13.91
CA ARG A 176 3.25 -11.42 -14.93
C ARG A 176 4.13 -11.23 -16.15
N SER A 177 4.49 -10.00 -16.49
CA SER A 177 5.27 -9.67 -17.68
C SER A 177 6.28 -8.57 -17.36
N PRO A 178 7.47 -8.90 -16.83
CA PRO A 178 8.50 -7.89 -16.54
C PRO A 178 8.96 -7.10 -17.75
N THR A 179 8.75 -7.63 -18.96
CA THR A 179 9.23 -7.07 -20.24
C THR A 179 8.26 -6.08 -20.90
N THR A 180 7.05 -5.91 -20.41
CA THR A 180 6.02 -5.11 -21.10
C THR A 180 6.00 -3.62 -20.68
N TRP A 181 6.93 -3.15 -19.85
CA TRP A 181 6.94 -1.80 -19.28
C TRP A 181 8.06 -0.88 -19.83
N LEU A 182 8.69 -1.27 -20.94
CA LEU A 182 9.76 -0.49 -21.59
C LEU A 182 9.31 0.23 -22.86
N THR A 183 8.01 0.55 -23.00
CA THR A 183 7.54 1.44 -24.06
C THR A 183 6.72 2.57 -23.50
#